data_c730fa45d3cee20622a149f8ae5f74ce
#
_entry.id   c730fa45d3cee20622a149f8ae5f74ce
#
_cell.length_a   1.000
_cell.length_b   1.000
_cell.length_c   1.000
_cell.angle_alpha   90.00
_cell.angle_beta   90.00
_cell.angle_gamma   90.00
#
_symmetry.space_group_name_H-M   'P 1'
#
loop_
_entity.id
_entity.type
_entity.pdbx_description
1 polymer ?
#
loop_
_entity_poly.entity_id
_entity_poly.type
_entity_poly.pdbx_seq_one_letter_code
_entity_poly.pdbx_strand_id
1 'polypeptide(L)'
;SSVLPFYPPSTFGWTLWTGTRKLASWDRQKLYNHARLETIFEHWSERRQIPPNLIKNIDWEAGQVAIKRLGLNKQLWIPKWLAGFAQVGKVSQRLKLQDHAECPRCAAFEDTHHVVLCTAPKAQRKWDALVSNLKTWLLKANTMPDIQQAILSRFQAWRTQTRLPDLFYRWPGVNDIVRAQDLIGWRAFLEGAVLQAWAAKQQDYYDWLQRRNTGRRWITTLIKKLWEISWNMWEHRNGELANPECAASLREHVRLDILIT
;
A
#
# COMPACT_ATOMS: atom_id res chain seq x y z
N SER A 1 18.20 -14.57 -25.23
CA SER A 1 17.92 -13.57 -26.28
C SER A 1 16.91 -14.16 -27.25
N SER A 2 15.64 -13.75 -27.09
CA SER A 2 14.58 -14.07 -28.03
C SER A 2 14.71 -13.17 -29.24
N VAL A 3 15.20 -13.72 -30.36
CA VAL A 3 15.21 -13.04 -31.66
C VAL A 3 13.76 -12.88 -32.08
N LEU A 4 13.28 -11.66 -32.21
CA LEU A 4 11.97 -11.38 -32.80
C LEU A 4 12.01 -11.82 -34.26
N PRO A 5 11.04 -12.60 -34.77
CA PRO A 5 10.98 -12.99 -36.16
C PRO A 5 10.86 -11.76 -37.05
N PHE A 6 11.77 -11.60 -37.98
CA PHE A 6 11.74 -10.54 -39.00
C PHE A 6 10.68 -10.89 -40.04
N TYR A 7 9.58 -10.14 -40.07
CA TYR A 7 8.60 -10.24 -41.14
C TYR A 7 8.91 -9.16 -42.18
N PRO A 8 8.94 -9.50 -43.48
CA PRO A 8 9.14 -8.52 -44.55
C PRO A 8 8.00 -7.51 -44.55
N PRO A 9 8.27 -6.24 -44.88
CA PRO A 9 7.23 -5.21 -44.89
C PRO A 9 6.15 -5.59 -45.90
N SER A 10 4.94 -5.84 -45.41
CA SER A 10 3.77 -5.94 -46.28
C SER A 10 3.34 -4.55 -46.72
N THR A 11 2.80 -4.44 -47.92
CA THR A 11 2.26 -3.21 -48.52
C THR A 11 1.13 -2.53 -47.66
N PHE A 12 0.73 -3.12 -46.53
CA PHE A 12 -0.35 -2.72 -45.63
C PHE A 12 0.10 -2.26 -44.25
N GLY A 13 1.32 -1.84 -44.04
CA GLY A 13 1.79 -1.25 -42.79
C GLY A 13 2.30 -2.29 -41.78
N TRP A 14 2.98 -1.76 -40.78
CA TRP A 14 3.57 -2.53 -39.67
C TRP A 14 2.54 -3.05 -38.72
N THR A 15 2.62 -4.31 -38.34
CA THR A 15 1.78 -4.91 -37.30
C THR A 15 2.66 -5.21 -36.09
N LEU A 16 2.31 -4.64 -34.96
CA LEU A 16 2.98 -4.90 -33.68
C LEU A 16 2.28 -6.01 -32.90
N TRP A 17 3.09 -6.91 -32.32
CA TRP A 17 2.63 -8.00 -31.48
C TRP A 17 3.29 -7.92 -30.11
N THR A 18 2.54 -8.17 -29.04
CA THR A 18 3.08 -8.43 -27.71
C THR A 18 2.76 -9.87 -27.33
N GLY A 19 3.79 -10.73 -27.33
CA GLY A 19 3.59 -12.17 -27.22
C GLY A 19 2.68 -12.67 -28.35
N THR A 20 1.56 -13.30 -28.04
CA THR A 20 0.57 -13.82 -28.98
C THR A 20 -0.52 -12.82 -29.38
N ARG A 21 -0.51 -11.60 -28.84
CA ARG A 21 -1.58 -10.61 -29.01
C ARG A 21 -1.20 -9.56 -30.05
N LYS A 22 -1.99 -9.46 -31.13
CA LYS A 22 -1.87 -8.40 -32.14
C LYS A 22 -2.36 -7.07 -31.57
N LEU A 23 -1.55 -6.00 -31.71
CA LEU A 23 -1.95 -4.65 -31.34
C LEU A 23 -2.65 -3.96 -32.52
N ALA A 24 -3.96 -3.83 -32.43
CA ALA A 24 -4.79 -3.33 -33.53
C ALA A 24 -4.90 -1.80 -33.62
N SER A 25 -4.45 -1.06 -32.60
CA SER A 25 -4.48 0.40 -32.58
C SER A 25 -3.20 0.98 -31.99
N TRP A 26 -2.69 2.03 -32.64
CA TRP A 26 -1.48 2.75 -32.24
C TRP A 26 -1.78 3.76 -31.13
N ASP A 27 -1.84 3.28 -29.90
CA ASP A 27 -1.72 4.17 -28.75
C ASP A 27 -0.28 4.08 -28.24
N ARG A 28 0.56 5.06 -28.64
CA ARG A 28 1.97 5.15 -28.25
C ARG A 28 2.14 5.07 -26.74
N GLN A 29 1.22 5.69 -25.98
CA GLN A 29 1.28 5.70 -24.53
C GLN A 29 0.99 4.31 -23.94
N LYS A 30 0.06 3.57 -24.52
CA LYS A 30 -0.23 2.18 -24.09
C LYS A 30 0.93 1.26 -24.36
N LEU A 31 1.54 1.38 -25.55
CA LEU A 31 2.73 0.61 -25.91
C LEU A 31 3.90 0.88 -24.96
N TYR A 32 4.19 2.16 -24.74
CA TYR A 32 5.24 2.58 -23.84
C TYR A 32 4.99 2.10 -22.40
N ASN A 33 3.76 2.23 -21.91
CA ASN A 33 3.38 1.76 -20.60
C ASN A 33 3.50 0.24 -20.49
N HIS A 34 3.11 -0.50 -21.53
CA HIS A 34 3.19 -1.97 -21.54
C HIS A 34 4.64 -2.45 -21.56
N ALA A 35 5.49 -1.86 -22.39
CA ALA A 35 6.90 -2.20 -22.46
C ALA A 35 7.64 -1.93 -21.13
N ARG A 36 7.20 -0.93 -20.37
CA ARG A 36 7.80 -0.59 -19.06
C ARG A 36 7.24 -1.39 -17.89
N LEU A 37 6.06 -1.99 -18.03
CA LEU A 37 5.43 -2.69 -16.90
C LEU A 37 6.29 -3.84 -16.38
N GLU A 38 6.93 -4.60 -17.24
CA GLU A 38 7.81 -5.70 -16.81
C GLU A 38 9.00 -5.17 -16.01
N THR A 39 9.71 -4.16 -16.52
CA THR A 39 10.83 -3.53 -15.81
C THR A 39 10.38 -2.90 -14.48
N ILE A 40 9.19 -2.30 -14.43
CA ILE A 40 8.62 -1.76 -13.21
C ILE A 40 8.32 -2.88 -12.22
N PHE A 41 7.75 -3.99 -12.67
CA PHE A 41 7.45 -5.13 -11.80
C PHE A 41 8.72 -5.81 -11.28
N GLU A 42 9.74 -5.95 -12.10
CA GLU A 42 11.06 -6.44 -11.70
C GLU A 42 11.66 -5.55 -10.60
N HIS A 43 11.71 -4.23 -10.85
CA HIS A 43 12.22 -3.26 -9.89
C HIS A 43 11.46 -3.29 -8.55
N TRP A 44 10.13 -3.35 -8.58
CA TRP A 44 9.33 -3.43 -7.36
C TRP A 44 9.45 -4.79 -6.67
N SER A 45 9.58 -5.88 -7.44
CA SER A 45 9.82 -7.23 -6.93
C SER A 45 11.12 -7.27 -6.15
N GLU A 46 12.22 -6.80 -6.72
CA GLU A 46 13.53 -6.73 -6.07
C GLU A 46 13.50 -5.81 -4.84
N ARG A 47 13.04 -4.57 -5.01
CA ARG A 47 13.04 -3.56 -3.95
C ARG A 47 12.18 -3.96 -2.75
N ARG A 48 11.10 -4.68 -2.96
CA ARG A 48 10.13 -5.08 -1.93
C ARG A 48 10.25 -6.54 -1.53
N GLN A 49 11.17 -7.28 -2.15
CA GLN A 49 11.33 -8.73 -1.97
C GLN A 49 10.01 -9.50 -2.19
N ILE A 50 9.18 -9.02 -3.11
CA ILE A 50 7.93 -9.68 -3.50
C ILE A 50 8.25 -10.71 -4.59
N PRO A 51 7.83 -11.99 -4.46
CA PRO A 51 8.02 -12.97 -5.51
C PRO A 51 7.47 -12.49 -6.87
N PRO A 52 8.23 -12.60 -7.99
CA PRO A 52 7.83 -12.07 -9.29
C PRO A 52 6.48 -12.58 -9.80
N ASN A 53 6.13 -13.82 -9.48
CA ASN A 53 4.84 -14.42 -9.82
C ASN A 53 3.67 -13.81 -9.04
N LEU A 54 3.90 -13.27 -7.84
CA LEU A 54 2.86 -12.65 -7.02
C LEU A 54 2.64 -11.18 -7.36
N ILE A 55 3.67 -10.46 -7.81
CA ILE A 55 3.53 -9.04 -8.13
C ILE A 55 2.53 -8.79 -9.26
N LYS A 56 2.43 -9.72 -10.22
CA LYS A 56 1.46 -9.67 -11.33
C LYS A 56 0.02 -9.94 -10.86
N ASN A 57 -0.15 -10.59 -9.71
CA ASN A 57 -1.45 -10.92 -9.12
C ASN A 57 -2.00 -9.81 -8.19
N ILE A 58 -1.22 -8.75 -7.97
CA ILE A 58 -1.70 -7.57 -7.23
C ILE A 58 -2.70 -6.81 -8.09
N ASP A 59 -3.77 -6.29 -7.47
CA ASP A 59 -4.81 -5.51 -8.16
C ASP A 59 -4.39 -4.04 -8.35
N TRP A 60 -3.44 -3.82 -9.26
CA TRP A 60 -2.94 -2.49 -9.61
C TRP A 60 -4.04 -1.59 -10.17
N GLU A 61 -5.00 -2.16 -10.89
CA GLU A 61 -6.11 -1.41 -11.49
C GLU A 61 -7.06 -0.88 -10.40
N ALA A 62 -7.38 -1.70 -9.39
CA ALA A 62 -8.15 -1.23 -8.23
C ALA A 62 -7.41 -0.10 -7.49
N GLY A 63 -6.07 -0.20 -7.38
CA GLY A 63 -5.23 0.87 -6.85
C GLY A 63 -5.33 2.17 -7.65
N GLN A 64 -5.26 2.09 -8.99
CA GLN A 64 -5.43 3.26 -9.86
C GLN A 64 -6.82 3.92 -9.73
N VAL A 65 -7.85 3.12 -9.58
CA VAL A 65 -9.21 3.65 -9.35
C VAL A 65 -9.33 4.24 -7.95
N ALA A 66 -8.73 3.61 -6.95
CA ALA A 66 -8.77 4.09 -5.57
C ALA A 66 -8.11 5.46 -5.41
N ILE A 67 -6.92 5.66 -6.01
CA ILE A 67 -6.19 6.94 -5.90
C ILE A 67 -6.98 8.09 -6.54
N LYS A 68 -7.63 7.87 -7.68
CA LYS A 68 -8.45 8.86 -8.36
C LYS A 68 -9.67 9.31 -7.55
N ARG A 69 -10.10 8.51 -6.58
CA ARG A 69 -11.24 8.80 -5.68
C ARG A 69 -10.84 9.50 -4.38
N LEU A 70 -9.57 9.81 -4.21
CA LEU A 70 -9.06 10.56 -3.06
C LEU A 70 -9.00 12.05 -3.37
N GLY A 71 -8.97 12.89 -2.35
CA GLY A 71 -8.68 14.32 -2.51
C GLY A 71 -7.24 14.56 -3.00
N LEU A 72 -7.00 15.68 -3.67
CA LEU A 72 -5.74 16.01 -4.34
C LEU A 72 -4.51 15.83 -3.43
N ASN A 73 -4.57 16.31 -2.18
CA ASN A 73 -3.46 16.19 -1.24
C ASN A 73 -3.04 14.73 -1.01
N LYS A 74 -4.00 13.82 -0.89
CA LYS A 74 -3.73 12.39 -0.73
C LYS A 74 -3.21 11.78 -2.03
N GLN A 75 -3.73 12.19 -3.20
CA GLN A 75 -3.23 11.73 -4.49
C GLN A 75 -1.75 12.08 -4.69
N LEU A 76 -1.31 13.26 -4.26
CA LEU A 76 0.08 13.71 -4.33
C LEU A 76 0.97 13.07 -3.26
N TRP A 77 0.41 12.73 -2.11
CA TRP A 77 1.14 12.16 -0.99
C TRP A 77 1.40 10.66 -1.14
N ILE A 78 0.41 9.88 -1.64
CA ILE A 78 0.53 8.43 -1.75
C ILE A 78 1.78 7.98 -2.52
N PRO A 79 2.09 8.49 -3.72
CA PRO A 79 3.32 8.10 -4.42
C PRO A 79 4.59 8.38 -3.62
N LYS A 80 4.64 9.51 -2.91
CA LYS A 80 5.77 9.85 -2.03
C LYS A 80 5.87 8.88 -0.85
N TRP A 81 4.73 8.52 -0.26
CA TRP A 81 4.66 7.55 0.83
C TRP A 81 5.15 6.18 0.38
N LEU A 82 4.63 5.66 -0.73
CA LEU A 82 5.00 4.36 -1.28
C LEU A 82 6.48 4.28 -1.69
N ALA A 83 7.02 5.38 -2.19
CA ALA A 83 8.43 5.46 -2.57
C ALA A 83 9.38 5.76 -1.38
N GLY A 84 8.85 5.99 -0.16
CA GLY A 84 9.64 6.35 1.01
C GLY A 84 10.16 7.79 1.01
N PHE A 85 9.50 8.68 0.26
CA PHE A 85 9.81 10.12 0.15
C PHE A 85 8.80 11.02 0.87
N ALA A 86 7.84 10.46 1.61
CA ALA A 86 6.99 11.27 2.48
C ALA A 86 7.86 11.96 3.54
N GLN A 87 7.48 13.18 3.91
CA GLN A 87 8.23 13.98 4.87
C GLN A 87 8.12 13.37 6.27
N VAL A 88 9.16 12.64 6.65
CA VAL A 88 9.38 12.00 7.95
C VAL A 88 10.82 12.30 8.38
N GLY A 89 11.19 11.97 9.61
CA GLY A 89 12.51 12.27 10.18
C GLY A 89 13.68 11.99 9.23
N LYS A 90 13.77 10.78 8.68
CA LYS A 90 14.79 10.37 7.71
C LYS A 90 14.85 11.27 6.46
N VAL A 91 13.69 11.66 5.93
CA VAL A 91 13.63 12.50 4.72
C VAL A 91 13.96 13.93 5.04
N SER A 92 13.46 14.46 6.17
CA SER A 92 13.77 15.82 6.64
C SER A 92 15.25 15.99 6.91
N GLN A 93 15.90 15.01 7.57
CA GLN A 93 17.35 15.02 7.78
C GLN A 93 18.13 15.01 6.45
N ARG A 94 17.76 14.13 5.51
CA ARG A 94 18.40 14.05 4.19
C ARG A 94 18.28 15.36 3.40
N LEU A 95 17.16 16.06 3.54
CA LEU A 95 16.90 17.35 2.90
C LEU A 95 17.49 18.52 3.71
N LYS A 96 18.19 18.26 4.81
CA LYS A 96 18.76 19.27 5.71
C LYS A 96 17.72 20.24 6.29
N LEU A 97 16.46 19.81 6.42
CA LEU A 97 15.39 20.54 7.10
C LEU A 97 15.45 20.38 8.62
N GLN A 98 16.14 19.35 9.08
CA GLN A 98 16.50 19.08 10.48
C GLN A 98 17.78 18.23 10.50
N ASP A 99 18.52 18.21 11.59
CA ASP A 99 19.78 17.48 11.69
C ASP A 99 19.65 16.07 12.30
N HIS A 100 18.46 15.68 12.71
CA HIS A 100 18.18 14.34 13.21
C HIS A 100 17.04 13.67 12.43
N ALA A 101 16.96 12.34 12.52
CA ALA A 101 15.89 11.52 11.93
C ALA A 101 14.95 10.95 13.01
N GLU A 102 14.79 11.64 14.13
CA GLU A 102 14.03 11.14 15.26
C GLU A 102 12.52 11.32 15.08
N CYS A 103 11.76 10.35 15.59
CA CYS A 103 10.31 10.39 15.66
C CYS A 103 9.84 11.37 16.74
N PRO A 104 8.94 12.31 16.44
CA PRO A 104 8.45 13.26 17.44
C PRO A 104 7.62 12.61 18.57
N ARG A 105 7.23 11.32 18.41
CA ARG A 105 6.42 10.60 19.38
C ARG A 105 7.21 9.72 20.34
N CYS A 106 8.40 9.22 19.93
CA CYS A 106 9.19 8.26 20.72
C CYS A 106 10.70 8.47 20.63
N ALA A 107 11.17 9.49 19.90
CA ALA A 107 12.60 9.80 19.68
C ALA A 107 13.43 8.69 18.98
N ALA A 108 12.82 7.59 18.54
CA ALA A 108 13.51 6.58 17.75
C ALA A 108 13.71 7.04 16.30
N PHE A 109 14.64 6.39 15.56
CA PHE A 109 14.82 6.64 14.13
C PHE A 109 13.51 6.51 13.36
N GLU A 110 13.18 7.52 12.54
CA GLU A 110 11.90 7.58 11.84
C GLU A 110 12.07 7.50 10.33
N ASP A 111 11.59 6.40 9.76
CA ASP A 111 11.25 6.27 8.35
C ASP A 111 9.73 6.16 8.17
N THR A 112 9.26 5.98 6.93
CA THR A 112 7.81 5.81 6.64
C THR A 112 7.22 4.59 7.34
N HIS A 113 8.01 3.52 7.54
CA HIS A 113 7.58 2.32 8.24
C HIS A 113 7.38 2.56 9.73
N HIS A 114 8.35 3.26 10.36
CA HIS A 114 8.26 3.62 11.77
C HIS A 114 7.03 4.47 12.10
N VAL A 115 6.60 5.35 11.19
CA VAL A 115 5.38 6.17 11.42
C VAL A 115 4.16 5.31 11.78
N VAL A 116 4.03 4.17 11.14
CA VAL A 116 2.92 3.23 11.40
C VAL A 116 3.23 2.32 12.57
N LEU A 117 4.47 1.86 12.74
CA LEU A 117 4.89 0.94 13.79
C LEU A 117 5.30 1.60 15.10
N CYS A 118 5.26 2.92 15.18
CA CYS A 118 5.64 3.64 16.39
C CYS A 118 4.91 3.12 17.62
N THR A 119 5.67 2.74 18.66
CA THR A 119 5.17 2.13 19.90
C THR A 119 4.72 3.15 20.95
N ALA A 120 4.90 4.45 20.69
CA ALA A 120 4.44 5.48 21.61
C ALA A 120 2.93 5.31 21.95
N PRO A 121 2.52 5.48 23.21
CA PRO A 121 1.12 5.25 23.60
C PRO A 121 0.09 6.06 22.81
N LYS A 122 0.41 7.29 22.43
CA LYS A 122 -0.44 8.12 21.57
C LYS A 122 -0.59 7.53 20.17
N ALA A 123 0.50 7.02 19.59
CA ALA A 123 0.49 6.36 18.28
C ALA A 123 -0.28 5.05 18.32
N GLN A 124 -0.15 4.29 19.41
CA GLN A 124 -0.91 3.05 19.60
C GLN A 124 -2.41 3.32 19.66
N ARG A 125 -2.85 4.25 20.49
CA ARG A 125 -4.29 4.63 20.57
C ARG A 125 -4.84 5.08 19.22
N LYS A 126 -4.06 5.86 18.46
CA LYS A 126 -4.47 6.31 17.12
C LYS A 126 -4.63 5.13 16.15
N TRP A 127 -3.68 4.19 16.16
CA TRP A 127 -3.75 2.98 15.35
C TRP A 127 -4.99 2.15 15.69
N ASP A 128 -5.23 1.88 16.98
CA ASP A 128 -6.35 1.06 17.44
C ASP A 128 -7.69 1.67 17.01
N ALA A 129 -7.83 3.00 17.08
CA ALA A 129 -9.01 3.70 16.59
C ALA A 129 -9.18 3.54 15.06
N LEU A 130 -8.09 3.63 14.29
CA LEU A 130 -8.13 3.48 12.83
C LEU A 130 -8.48 2.04 12.41
N VAL A 131 -7.91 1.03 13.08
CA VAL A 131 -8.24 -0.38 12.83
C VAL A 131 -9.68 -0.69 13.25
N SER A 132 -10.17 -0.10 14.34
CA SER A 132 -11.59 -0.20 14.74
C SER A 132 -12.52 0.38 13.67
N ASN A 133 -12.17 1.53 13.09
CA ASN A 133 -12.90 2.11 11.96
C ASN A 133 -12.89 1.20 10.72
N LEU A 134 -11.74 0.58 10.43
CA LEU A 134 -11.64 -0.41 9.35
C LEU A 134 -12.56 -1.61 9.63
N LYS A 135 -12.54 -2.17 10.84
CA LYS A 135 -13.42 -3.26 11.26
C LYS A 135 -14.90 -2.90 11.07
N THR A 136 -15.29 -1.72 11.50
CA THR A 136 -16.65 -1.21 11.34
C THR A 136 -17.05 -1.12 9.85
N TRP A 137 -16.13 -0.65 9.00
CA TRP A 137 -16.37 -0.60 7.56
C TRP A 137 -16.48 -2.00 6.94
N LEU A 138 -15.59 -2.93 7.31
CA LEU A 138 -15.64 -4.32 6.82
C LEU A 138 -16.99 -4.97 7.13
N LEU A 139 -17.51 -4.76 8.33
CA LEU A 139 -18.85 -5.24 8.74
C LEU A 139 -19.95 -4.60 7.89
N LYS A 140 -19.96 -3.28 7.76
CA LYS A 140 -20.96 -2.54 6.96
C LYS A 140 -20.93 -2.89 5.47
N ALA A 141 -19.75 -3.24 4.96
CA ALA A 141 -19.56 -3.68 3.58
C ALA A 141 -19.99 -5.14 3.36
N ASN A 142 -20.52 -5.84 4.35
CA ASN A 142 -20.80 -7.27 4.31
C ASN A 142 -19.58 -8.06 3.80
N THR A 143 -18.41 -7.75 4.34
CA THR A 143 -17.20 -8.50 4.02
C THR A 143 -17.30 -9.91 4.57
N MET A 144 -16.86 -10.91 3.82
CA MET A 144 -16.80 -12.30 4.27
C MET A 144 -16.11 -12.40 5.64
N PRO A 145 -16.68 -13.10 6.63
CA PRO A 145 -16.13 -13.19 7.99
C PRO A 145 -14.67 -13.66 8.03
N ASP A 146 -14.31 -14.66 7.24
CA ASP A 146 -12.94 -15.18 7.15
C ASP A 146 -11.96 -14.12 6.61
N ILE A 147 -12.38 -13.32 5.63
CA ILE A 147 -11.58 -12.20 5.12
C ILE A 147 -11.41 -11.11 6.20
N GLN A 148 -12.47 -10.78 6.93
CA GLN A 148 -12.39 -9.82 8.04
C GLN A 148 -11.40 -10.31 9.10
N GLN A 149 -11.52 -11.56 9.53
CA GLN A 149 -10.64 -12.18 10.52
C GLN A 149 -9.20 -12.16 10.02
N ALA A 150 -8.96 -12.55 8.76
CA ALA A 150 -7.62 -12.56 8.16
C ALA A 150 -6.97 -11.18 8.21
N ILE A 151 -7.64 -10.16 7.69
CA ILE A 151 -7.09 -8.80 7.64
C ILE A 151 -6.78 -8.28 9.06
N LEU A 152 -7.72 -8.38 9.98
CA LEU A 152 -7.58 -7.79 11.31
C LEU A 152 -6.52 -8.51 12.15
N SER A 153 -6.51 -9.86 12.13
CA SER A 153 -5.53 -10.64 12.88
C SER A 153 -4.11 -10.47 12.34
N ARG A 154 -3.95 -10.44 11.01
CA ARG A 154 -2.64 -10.25 10.38
C ARG A 154 -2.11 -8.83 10.58
N PHE A 155 -2.97 -7.80 10.56
CA PHE A 155 -2.55 -6.44 10.91
C PHE A 155 -2.06 -6.34 12.34
N GLN A 156 -2.77 -6.97 13.28
CA GLN A 156 -2.35 -6.99 14.67
C GLN A 156 -0.99 -7.67 14.82
N ALA A 157 -0.83 -8.87 14.25
CA ALA A 157 0.44 -9.60 14.32
C ALA A 157 1.60 -8.85 13.67
N TRP A 158 1.37 -8.27 12.49
CA TRP A 158 2.39 -7.47 11.80
C TRP A 158 2.82 -6.26 12.64
N ARG A 159 1.87 -5.56 13.26
CA ARG A 159 2.18 -4.38 14.07
C ARG A 159 2.91 -4.72 15.36
N THR A 160 2.50 -5.79 16.03
CA THR A 160 3.14 -6.25 17.28
C THR A 160 4.36 -7.14 17.03
N GLN A 161 4.69 -7.41 15.76
CA GLN A 161 5.77 -8.30 15.34
C GLN A 161 5.66 -9.70 15.99
N THR A 162 4.43 -10.13 16.24
CA THR A 162 4.14 -11.44 16.81
C THR A 162 3.85 -12.44 15.69
N ARG A 163 4.30 -13.68 15.88
CA ARG A 163 3.94 -14.78 14.98
C ARG A 163 2.50 -15.21 15.29
N LEU A 164 1.64 -15.17 14.28
CA LEU A 164 0.33 -15.79 14.41
C LEU A 164 0.44 -17.30 14.25
N PRO A 165 -0.35 -18.06 15.01
CA PRO A 165 -0.59 -19.46 14.70
C PRO A 165 -1.23 -19.57 13.31
N ASP A 166 -1.02 -20.69 12.63
CA ASP A 166 -1.69 -20.96 11.36
C ASP A 166 -3.19 -21.02 11.60
N LEU A 167 -3.89 -19.94 11.17
CA LEU A 167 -5.33 -19.86 11.27
C LEU A 167 -5.95 -20.66 10.12
N PHE A 168 -6.89 -21.51 10.45
CA PHE A 168 -7.69 -22.22 9.47
C PHE A 168 -8.97 -21.42 9.19
N TYR A 169 -9.12 -20.98 7.95
CA TYR A 169 -10.33 -20.31 7.48
C TYR A 169 -11.27 -21.34 6.86
N ARG A 170 -12.55 -21.25 7.20
CA ARG A 170 -13.56 -22.24 6.79
C ARG A 170 -13.91 -22.16 5.31
N TRP A 171 -13.90 -20.94 4.75
CA TRP A 171 -14.26 -20.74 3.36
C TRP A 171 -13.13 -21.19 2.43
N PRO A 172 -13.44 -22.06 1.43
CA PRO A 172 -12.41 -22.61 0.53
C PRO A 172 -11.61 -21.51 -0.17
N GLY A 173 -10.30 -21.70 -0.24
CA GLY A 173 -9.36 -20.81 -0.93
C GLY A 173 -8.91 -19.57 -0.13
N VAL A 174 -9.52 -19.23 1.01
CA VAL A 174 -9.08 -18.08 1.82
C VAL A 174 -7.68 -18.33 2.40
N ASN A 175 -7.38 -19.55 2.81
CA ASN A 175 -6.05 -19.92 3.33
C ASN A 175 -4.94 -19.67 2.29
N ASP A 176 -5.18 -19.99 1.03
CA ASP A 176 -4.18 -19.83 -0.04
C ASP A 176 -3.96 -18.35 -0.36
N ILE A 177 -5.03 -17.55 -0.34
CA ILE A 177 -4.94 -16.09 -0.52
C ILE A 177 -4.16 -15.46 0.62
N VAL A 178 -4.40 -15.88 1.87
CA VAL A 178 -3.66 -15.38 3.04
C VAL A 178 -2.19 -15.76 2.94
N ARG A 179 -1.85 -17.01 2.63
CA ARG A 179 -0.46 -17.44 2.43
C ARG A 179 0.25 -16.64 1.33
N ALA A 180 -0.42 -16.42 0.21
CA ALA A 180 0.14 -15.59 -0.87
C ALA A 180 0.33 -14.13 -0.43
N GLN A 181 -0.62 -13.57 0.33
CA GLN A 181 -0.49 -12.22 0.88
C GLN A 181 0.58 -12.14 1.97
N ASP A 182 0.77 -13.19 2.78
CA ASP A 182 1.87 -13.26 3.76
C ASP A 182 3.25 -13.16 3.07
N LEU A 183 3.40 -13.76 1.87
CA LEU A 183 4.63 -13.64 1.05
C LEU A 183 4.83 -12.24 0.48
N ILE A 184 3.77 -11.52 0.16
CA ILE A 184 3.84 -10.09 -0.26
C ILE A 184 4.14 -9.20 0.95
N GLY A 185 3.65 -9.58 2.11
CA GLY A 185 3.80 -8.87 3.37
C GLY A 185 2.68 -7.87 3.67
N TRP A 186 2.38 -7.74 4.96
CA TRP A 186 1.26 -6.91 5.45
C TRP A 186 1.58 -5.41 5.46
N ARG A 187 2.86 -5.05 5.43
CA ARG A 187 3.27 -3.70 5.09
C ARG A 187 2.83 -3.33 3.66
N ALA A 188 3.18 -4.18 2.70
CA ALA A 188 2.82 -3.96 1.30
C ALA A 188 1.29 -3.96 1.10
N PHE A 189 0.56 -4.81 1.85
CA PHE A 189 -0.91 -4.78 1.88
C PHE A 189 -1.45 -3.42 2.34
N LEU A 190 -0.94 -2.86 3.45
CA LEU A 190 -1.31 -1.52 3.92
C LEU A 190 -0.97 -0.44 2.89
N GLU A 191 0.09 -0.63 2.12
CA GLU A 191 0.52 0.23 1.03
C GLU A 191 -0.30 0.04 -0.26
N GLY A 192 -1.29 -0.86 -0.27
CA GLY A 192 -2.21 -1.09 -1.38
C GLY A 192 -1.84 -2.26 -2.30
N ALA A 193 -0.78 -3.02 -1.99
CA ALA A 193 -0.42 -4.24 -2.73
C ALA A 193 -1.34 -5.41 -2.30
N VAL A 194 -2.59 -5.34 -2.74
CA VAL A 194 -3.66 -6.28 -2.42
C VAL A 194 -3.87 -7.23 -3.59
N LEU A 195 -3.88 -8.54 -3.33
CA LEU A 195 -4.08 -9.55 -4.37
C LEU A 195 -5.49 -9.48 -4.98
N GLN A 196 -5.60 -9.64 -6.30
CA GLN A 196 -6.88 -9.73 -7.03
C GLN A 196 -7.80 -10.83 -6.46
N ALA A 197 -7.19 -11.90 -5.96
CA ALA A 197 -7.92 -13.04 -5.38
C ALA A 197 -8.82 -12.65 -4.19
N TRP A 198 -8.48 -11.59 -3.44
CA TRP A 198 -9.36 -11.06 -2.41
C TRP A 198 -10.69 -10.56 -2.97
N ALA A 199 -10.66 -9.84 -4.10
CA ALA A 199 -11.86 -9.34 -4.77
C ALA A 199 -12.71 -10.47 -5.32
N ALA A 200 -12.08 -11.48 -5.94
CA ALA A 200 -12.76 -12.65 -6.46
C ALA A 200 -13.48 -13.41 -5.34
N LYS A 201 -12.78 -13.66 -4.22
CA LYS A 201 -13.35 -14.37 -3.08
C LYS A 201 -14.49 -13.60 -2.40
N GLN A 202 -14.34 -12.27 -2.32
CA GLN A 202 -15.42 -11.42 -1.83
C GLN A 202 -16.62 -11.39 -2.79
N GLN A 203 -16.40 -11.52 -4.11
CA GLN A 203 -17.49 -11.65 -5.09
C GLN A 203 -18.27 -12.95 -4.88
N ASP A 204 -17.55 -14.09 -4.75
CA ASP A 204 -18.20 -15.38 -4.44
C ASP A 204 -19.13 -15.28 -3.23
N TYR A 205 -18.69 -14.56 -2.19
CA TYR A 205 -19.50 -14.36 -0.99
C TYR A 205 -20.70 -13.44 -1.23
N TYR A 206 -20.56 -12.39 -2.02
CA TYR A 206 -21.69 -11.53 -2.39
C TYR A 206 -22.72 -12.28 -3.23
N ASP A 207 -22.27 -13.12 -4.15
CA ASP A 207 -23.15 -13.94 -4.99
C ASP A 207 -23.91 -14.97 -4.13
N TRP A 208 -23.24 -15.60 -3.15
CA TRP A 208 -23.88 -16.48 -2.19
C TRP A 208 -24.93 -15.74 -1.33
N LEU A 209 -24.65 -14.49 -0.93
CA LEU A 209 -25.61 -13.65 -0.20
C LEU A 209 -26.69 -13.02 -1.10
N GLN A 210 -26.65 -13.25 -2.39
CA GLN A 210 -27.52 -12.60 -3.40
C GLN A 210 -27.47 -11.06 -3.31
N ARG A 211 -26.30 -10.47 -3.05
CA ARG A 211 -26.11 -9.02 -2.95
C ARG A 211 -25.69 -8.43 -4.28
N ARG A 212 -26.13 -7.17 -4.55
CA ARG A 212 -25.73 -6.40 -5.74
C ARG A 212 -24.34 -5.77 -5.65
N ASN A 213 -23.63 -5.96 -4.53
CA ASN A 213 -22.29 -5.46 -4.32
C ASN A 213 -21.31 -6.25 -5.19
N THR A 214 -20.18 -5.62 -5.56
CA THR A 214 -19.15 -6.29 -6.35
C THR A 214 -17.82 -6.34 -5.61
N GLY A 215 -17.09 -7.45 -5.75
CA GLY A 215 -15.76 -7.62 -5.21
C GLY A 215 -14.80 -6.53 -5.72
N ARG A 216 -14.97 -6.10 -6.99
CA ARG A 216 -14.21 -5.01 -7.58
C ARG A 216 -14.40 -3.67 -6.85
N ARG A 217 -15.63 -3.31 -6.52
CA ARG A 217 -15.92 -2.09 -5.76
C ARG A 217 -15.42 -2.20 -4.33
N TRP A 218 -15.54 -3.38 -3.74
CA TRP A 218 -15.08 -3.68 -2.40
C TRP A 218 -13.56 -3.52 -2.29
N ILE A 219 -12.75 -4.18 -3.15
CA ILE A 219 -11.28 -4.08 -3.10
C ILE A 219 -10.78 -2.66 -3.35
N THR A 220 -11.39 -1.93 -4.29
CA THR A 220 -11.07 -0.52 -4.54
C THR A 220 -11.28 0.33 -3.29
N THR A 221 -12.38 0.09 -2.55
CA THR A 221 -12.66 0.81 -1.31
C THR A 221 -11.75 0.35 -0.18
N LEU A 222 -11.42 -0.94 -0.10
CA LEU A 222 -10.44 -1.46 0.84
C LEU A 222 -9.10 -0.75 0.68
N ILE A 223 -8.54 -0.71 -0.54
CA ILE A 223 -7.26 -0.03 -0.82
C ILE A 223 -7.31 1.44 -0.38
N LYS A 224 -8.41 2.14 -0.68
CA LYS A 224 -8.62 3.51 -0.21
C LYS A 224 -8.56 3.60 1.33
N LYS A 225 -9.21 2.67 2.05
CA LYS A 225 -9.20 2.61 3.52
C LYS A 225 -7.82 2.34 4.09
N LEU A 226 -7.04 1.48 3.45
CA LEU A 226 -5.66 1.20 3.84
C LEU A 226 -4.78 2.45 3.74
N TRP A 227 -4.89 3.19 2.64
CA TRP A 227 -4.17 4.45 2.48
C TRP A 227 -4.66 5.56 3.43
N GLU A 228 -5.95 5.57 3.76
CA GLU A 228 -6.49 6.47 4.78
C GLU A 228 -5.90 6.19 6.19
N ILE A 229 -5.62 4.92 6.51
CA ILE A 229 -4.92 4.56 7.76
C ILE A 229 -3.51 5.15 7.75
N SER A 230 -2.73 4.91 6.71
CA SER A 230 -1.36 5.42 6.58
C SER A 230 -1.32 6.95 6.63
N TRP A 231 -2.22 7.62 5.91
CA TRP A 231 -2.37 9.08 5.93
C TRP A 231 -2.66 9.60 7.34
N ASN A 232 -3.64 9.04 8.02
CA ASN A 232 -4.03 9.49 9.36
C ASN A 232 -2.94 9.24 10.42
N MET A 233 -2.14 8.18 10.27
CA MET A 233 -0.96 7.96 11.12
C MET A 233 0.12 9.01 10.87
N TRP A 234 0.33 9.39 9.62
CA TRP A 234 1.26 10.45 9.23
C TRP A 234 0.77 11.84 9.68
N GLU A 235 -0.50 12.18 9.53
CA GLU A 235 -1.09 13.43 10.06
C GLU A 235 -0.99 13.51 11.58
N HIS A 236 -1.27 12.42 12.28
CA HIS A 236 -1.10 12.37 13.74
C HIS A 236 0.36 12.63 14.16
N ARG A 237 1.31 12.05 13.42
CA ARG A 237 2.74 12.30 13.62
C ARG A 237 3.08 13.78 13.41
N ASN A 238 2.55 14.40 12.37
CA ASN A 238 2.79 15.81 12.09
C ASN A 238 2.16 16.72 13.14
N GLY A 239 0.99 16.38 13.67
CA GLY A 239 0.39 17.09 14.79
C GLY A 239 1.26 17.05 16.05
N GLU A 240 1.91 15.92 16.35
CA GLU A 240 2.85 15.83 17.47
C GLU A 240 4.14 16.63 17.20
N LEU A 241 4.61 16.70 15.96
CA LEU A 241 5.76 17.53 15.59
C LEU A 241 5.48 19.03 15.78
N ALA A 242 4.26 19.46 15.48
CA ALA A 242 3.83 20.85 15.66
C ALA A 242 3.50 21.20 17.13
N ASN A 243 3.49 20.21 18.03
CA ASN A 243 3.23 20.44 19.46
C ASN A 243 4.50 20.95 20.14
N PRO A 244 4.50 22.16 20.75
CA PRO A 244 5.66 22.72 21.47
C PRO A 244 6.19 21.81 22.59
N GLU A 245 5.34 20.99 23.19
CA GLU A 245 5.70 20.04 24.26
C GLU A 245 6.35 18.75 23.74
N CYS A 246 6.42 18.57 22.43
CA CYS A 246 7.08 17.40 21.85
C CYS A 246 8.58 17.46 22.07
N ALA A 247 9.19 16.36 22.52
CA ALA A 247 10.62 16.27 22.79
C ALA A 247 11.51 16.67 21.58
N ALA A 248 11.08 16.33 20.36
CA ALA A 248 11.78 16.71 19.14
C ALA A 248 11.60 18.20 18.81
N SER A 249 10.42 18.77 19.05
CA SER A 249 10.14 20.20 18.89
C SER A 249 10.92 21.03 19.90
N LEU A 250 10.96 20.60 21.16
CA LEU A 250 11.77 21.25 22.22
C LEU A 250 13.26 21.24 21.89
N ARG A 251 13.82 20.13 21.41
CA ARG A 251 15.23 20.04 21.00
C ARG A 251 15.54 20.97 19.83
N GLU A 252 14.65 21.06 18.86
CA GLU A 252 14.81 21.93 17.70
C GLU A 252 14.75 23.41 18.11
N HIS A 253 13.82 23.80 18.98
CA HIS A 253 13.75 25.16 19.53
C HIS A 253 15.02 25.52 20.29
N VAL A 254 15.49 24.65 21.19
CA VAL A 254 16.74 24.86 21.95
C VAL A 254 17.95 25.02 21.02
N ARG A 255 18.00 24.25 19.92
CA ARG A 255 19.06 24.36 18.91
C ARG A 255 19.03 25.67 18.14
N LEU A 256 17.84 26.10 17.70
CA LEU A 256 17.64 27.36 16.99
C LEU A 256 18.02 28.53 17.90
N ASP A 257 17.68 28.49 19.19
CA ASP A 257 18.07 29.48 20.17
C ASP A 257 19.61 29.57 20.37
N ILE A 258 20.28 28.41 20.34
CA ILE A 258 21.76 28.35 20.43
C ILE A 258 22.43 28.92 19.17
N LEU A 259 21.80 28.80 18.00
CA LEU A 259 22.36 29.30 16.74
C LEU A 259 22.13 30.82 16.54
N ILE A 260 21.19 31.41 17.29
CA ILE A 260 20.82 32.83 17.22
C ILE A 260 21.58 33.66 18.28
N THR A 261 22.08 33.00 19.32
CA THR A 261 22.94 33.61 20.37
C THR A 261 24.42 33.47 20.02
#